data_e196946058de7fb0bf8f983a10fbe2cd
#
_entry.id   e196946058de7fb0bf8f983a10fbe2cd
#
_cell.length_a   1.000
_cell.length_b   1.000
_cell.length_c   1.000
_cell.angle_alpha   90.00
_cell.angle_beta   90.00
_cell.angle_gamma   90.00
#
_symmetry.space_group_name_H-M   'P 1'
#
loop_
_entity.id
_entity.type
_entity.pdbx_description
1 polymer ?
#
loop_
_entity_poly.entity_id
_entity_poly.type
_entity_poly.pdbx_seq_one_letter_code
_entity_poly.pdbx_strand_id
1 'polypeptide(L)'
;MSAPLPHHAQIIIIGGGIVGCSVAYHLTKLGRKDVVLLEQGELTGGTTWHAAGLVTQLRNSHTLIEIVKYGVDLYSRLEAETGQPTGFDQTGSITVARTEGRMDELKKITSLARASGIEIEPITIREAGEMWPLMRTDDLVGAIHIPKDGQTLPAETAKAMAKGAKDGGASIFEGVSVTGIRRSEGAVKGVSTDQGDIECEVVVNCGGMWSREIGLMCGVAVPLHAAEHMYLVTNPMGIPKGIRSLRDPDEQIYFRRDLEEEGAILMGGFESVAKPWGMNGIPDDYIFSLLEPDWEHFKVFWESAVNRVPAMKDAGINRFYVSAESFTPDNRYILGEAPELKNFFVAAGLNST
;
A
#
# COMPACT_ATOMS: atom_id res chain seq x y z
N MET A 1 -19.62 -20.94 13.70
CA MET A 1 -19.99 -19.79 14.54
C MET A 1 -18.69 -19.09 14.90
N SER A 2 -18.56 -17.77 14.63
CA SER A 2 -17.43 -16.96 15.08
C SER A 2 -17.37 -16.97 16.61
N ALA A 3 -16.16 -16.92 17.18
CA ALA A 3 -15.99 -16.77 18.63
C ALA A 3 -16.68 -15.48 19.10
N PRO A 4 -17.27 -15.45 20.32
CA PRO A 4 -17.84 -14.23 20.86
C PRO A 4 -16.76 -13.16 21.06
N LEU A 5 -17.14 -11.88 20.94
CA LEU A 5 -16.24 -10.77 21.24
C LEU A 5 -15.80 -10.81 22.71
N PRO A 6 -14.53 -10.50 23.01
CA PRO A 6 -14.07 -10.38 24.40
C PRO A 6 -14.68 -9.14 25.05
N HIS A 7 -14.89 -9.16 26.36
CA HIS A 7 -15.31 -7.97 27.11
C HIS A 7 -14.19 -6.94 27.29
N HIS A 8 -12.93 -7.39 27.21
CA HIS A 8 -11.76 -6.56 27.38
C HIS A 8 -10.61 -7.00 26.45
N ALA A 9 -9.81 -6.06 25.99
CA ALA A 9 -8.52 -6.27 25.32
C ALA A 9 -7.55 -5.15 25.72
N GLN A 10 -6.26 -5.43 25.85
CA GLN A 10 -5.28 -4.37 26.11
C GLN A 10 -5.21 -3.40 24.92
N ILE A 11 -5.15 -3.93 23.72
CA ILE A 11 -4.98 -3.13 22.50
C ILE A 11 -6.05 -3.55 21.48
N ILE A 12 -6.82 -2.58 20.99
CA ILE A 12 -7.73 -2.75 19.86
C ILE A 12 -7.15 -2.08 18.63
N ILE A 13 -7.11 -2.83 17.52
CA ILE A 13 -6.74 -2.34 16.19
C ILE A 13 -8.03 -2.29 15.36
N ILE A 14 -8.31 -1.14 14.75
CA ILE A 14 -9.48 -0.93 13.88
C ILE A 14 -9.03 -0.94 12.43
N GLY A 15 -9.50 -1.92 11.66
CA GLY A 15 -9.21 -2.10 10.24
C GLY A 15 -8.30 -3.29 9.94
N GLY A 16 -8.77 -4.19 9.08
CA GLY A 16 -8.11 -5.45 8.66
C GLY A 16 -7.39 -5.36 7.31
N GLY A 17 -7.02 -4.15 6.88
CA GLY A 17 -6.11 -3.95 5.75
C GLY A 17 -4.66 -4.30 6.10
N ILE A 18 -3.74 -4.13 5.12
CA ILE A 18 -2.31 -4.44 5.30
C ILE A 18 -1.70 -3.74 6.51
N VAL A 19 -2.11 -2.49 6.81
CA VAL A 19 -1.59 -1.71 7.94
C VAL A 19 -2.01 -2.32 9.27
N GLY A 20 -3.30 -2.61 9.46
CA GLY A 20 -3.79 -3.22 10.71
C GLY A 20 -3.24 -4.62 10.92
N CYS A 21 -3.17 -5.44 9.87
CA CYS A 21 -2.53 -6.77 9.92
C CYS A 21 -1.04 -6.66 10.29
N SER A 22 -0.33 -5.66 9.76
CA SER A 22 1.06 -5.37 10.10
C SER A 22 1.22 -4.94 11.55
N VAL A 23 0.38 -4.04 12.05
CA VAL A 23 0.39 -3.61 13.46
C VAL A 23 0.15 -4.80 14.39
N ALA A 24 -0.86 -5.62 14.11
CA ALA A 24 -1.14 -6.82 14.90
C ALA A 24 0.04 -7.81 14.92
N TYR A 25 0.63 -8.08 13.74
CA TYR A 25 1.80 -8.95 13.61
C TYR A 25 2.97 -8.43 14.44
N HIS A 26 3.32 -7.16 14.33
CA HIS A 26 4.46 -6.60 15.03
C HIS A 26 4.23 -6.49 16.54
N LEU A 27 3.01 -6.18 16.99
CA LEU A 27 2.69 -6.19 18.41
C LEU A 27 2.89 -7.58 19.04
N THR A 28 2.46 -8.64 18.35
CA THR A 28 2.68 -10.00 18.84
C THR A 28 4.16 -10.40 18.83
N LYS A 29 4.92 -10.00 17.81
CA LYS A 29 6.39 -10.18 17.77
C LYS A 29 7.10 -9.45 18.91
N LEU A 30 6.55 -8.30 19.36
CA LEU A 30 7.03 -7.57 20.54
C LEU A 30 6.51 -8.14 21.88
N GLY A 31 5.84 -9.29 21.85
CA GLY A 31 5.36 -10.01 23.05
C GLY A 31 4.01 -9.53 23.55
N ARG A 32 3.28 -8.66 22.84
CA ARG A 32 1.90 -8.27 23.18
C ARG A 32 0.93 -9.36 22.71
N LYS A 33 0.17 -9.96 23.62
CA LYS A 33 -0.75 -11.07 23.30
C LYS A 33 -2.22 -10.70 23.43
N ASP A 34 -2.54 -9.72 24.26
CA ASP A 34 -3.91 -9.22 24.44
C ASP A 34 -4.19 -8.12 23.41
N VAL A 35 -4.22 -8.54 22.14
CA VAL A 35 -4.42 -7.71 20.95
C VAL A 35 -5.64 -8.22 20.20
N VAL A 36 -6.58 -7.32 19.94
CA VAL A 36 -7.78 -7.59 19.15
C VAL A 36 -7.78 -6.70 17.92
N LEU A 37 -7.93 -7.29 16.74
CA LEU A 37 -8.16 -6.59 15.48
C LEU A 37 -9.63 -6.74 15.11
N LEU A 38 -10.29 -5.63 14.82
CA LEU A 38 -11.67 -5.56 14.36
C LEU A 38 -11.71 -5.07 12.91
N GLU A 39 -12.36 -5.84 12.04
CA GLU A 39 -12.58 -5.51 10.63
C GLU A 39 -14.09 -5.51 10.35
N GLN A 40 -14.60 -4.44 9.74
CA GLN A 40 -16.03 -4.28 9.45
C GLN A 40 -16.57 -5.28 8.42
N GLY A 41 -15.73 -5.70 7.48
CA GLY A 41 -16.04 -6.70 6.47
C GLY A 41 -15.15 -7.92 6.61
N GLU A 42 -14.54 -8.33 5.50
CA GLU A 42 -13.49 -9.34 5.46
C GLU A 42 -12.11 -8.69 5.41
N LEU A 43 -11.08 -9.39 5.88
CA LEU A 43 -9.70 -8.91 5.79
C LEU A 43 -9.36 -8.50 4.35
N THR A 44 -8.66 -7.39 4.23
CA THR A 44 -8.22 -6.79 2.96
C THR A 44 -9.29 -6.10 2.12
N GLY A 45 -10.56 -6.10 2.54
CA GLY A 45 -11.70 -5.60 1.75
C GLY A 45 -11.69 -4.13 1.35
N GLY A 46 -10.82 -3.30 1.96
CA GLY A 46 -10.59 -1.91 1.55
C GLY A 46 -9.57 -1.82 0.39
N THR A 47 -8.64 -0.85 0.47
CA THR A 47 -7.62 -0.60 -0.58
C THR A 47 -6.66 -1.77 -0.82
N THR A 48 -6.42 -2.62 0.18
CA THR A 48 -5.36 -3.65 0.15
C THR A 48 -5.53 -4.66 -0.98
N TRP A 49 -6.75 -5.13 -1.26
CA TRP A 49 -6.96 -6.22 -2.23
C TRP A 49 -6.66 -5.82 -3.68
N HIS A 50 -6.82 -4.54 -4.01
CA HIS A 50 -6.58 -4.01 -5.36
C HIS A 50 -5.31 -3.17 -5.47
N ALA A 51 -4.47 -3.10 -4.44
CA ALA A 51 -3.22 -2.34 -4.50
C ALA A 51 -2.27 -2.91 -5.55
N ALA A 52 -1.54 -2.02 -6.25
CA ALA A 52 -0.65 -2.43 -7.35
C ALA A 52 0.53 -3.33 -6.93
N GLY A 53 0.86 -3.40 -5.64
CA GLY A 53 1.82 -4.37 -5.10
C GLY A 53 3.28 -4.15 -5.46
N LEU A 54 3.68 -2.93 -5.86
CA LEU A 54 5.10 -2.61 -6.01
C LEU A 54 5.77 -2.45 -4.64
N VAL A 55 6.90 -3.12 -4.46
CA VAL A 55 7.69 -3.05 -3.23
C VAL A 55 9.02 -2.38 -3.56
N THR A 56 9.14 -1.08 -3.26
CA THR A 56 10.26 -0.25 -3.71
C THR A 56 10.93 0.50 -2.57
N GLN A 57 12.26 0.60 -2.60
CA GLN A 57 13.07 1.21 -1.53
C GLN A 57 13.44 2.66 -1.78
N LEU A 58 13.16 3.20 -2.98
CA LEU A 58 13.50 4.57 -3.32
C LEU A 58 12.57 5.55 -2.61
N ARG A 59 13.09 6.31 -1.66
CA ARG A 59 12.37 7.36 -0.91
C ARG A 59 13.25 8.59 -0.72
N ASN A 60 12.63 9.73 -0.49
CA ASN A 60 13.29 11.04 -0.37
C ASN A 60 13.64 11.45 1.06
N SER A 61 13.45 10.58 2.05
CA SER A 61 13.82 10.84 3.44
C SER A 61 14.40 9.61 4.11
N HIS A 62 15.35 9.81 5.02
CA HIS A 62 15.98 8.73 5.76
C HIS A 62 14.97 7.88 6.54
N THR A 63 14.02 8.48 7.23
CA THR A 63 12.99 7.75 7.99
C THR A 63 12.15 6.84 7.09
N LEU A 64 11.72 7.34 5.93
CA LEU A 64 10.95 6.52 4.97
C LEU A 64 11.81 5.41 4.37
N ILE A 65 13.09 5.67 4.11
CA ILE A 65 14.03 4.65 3.63
C ILE A 65 14.16 3.50 4.64
N GLU A 66 14.33 3.79 5.93
CA GLU A 66 14.42 2.75 6.95
C GLU A 66 13.13 1.92 7.07
N ILE A 67 11.97 2.55 6.94
CA ILE A 67 10.67 1.85 6.94
C ILE A 67 10.56 0.89 5.75
N VAL A 68 10.82 1.36 4.53
CA VAL A 68 10.65 0.52 3.32
C VAL A 68 11.73 -0.56 3.22
N LYS A 69 12.95 -0.28 3.68
CA LYS A 69 14.04 -1.26 3.79
C LYS A 69 13.67 -2.40 4.73
N TYR A 70 13.11 -2.07 5.89
CA TYR A 70 12.56 -3.08 6.81
C TYR A 70 11.42 -3.87 6.15
N GLY A 71 10.54 -3.19 5.40
CA GLY A 71 9.43 -3.84 4.69
C GLY A 71 9.91 -4.86 3.66
N VAL A 72 10.93 -4.54 2.87
CA VAL A 72 11.53 -5.48 1.90
C VAL A 72 12.15 -6.68 2.61
N ASP A 73 12.91 -6.46 3.68
CA ASP A 73 13.49 -7.53 4.49
C ASP A 73 12.39 -8.43 5.10
N LEU A 74 11.34 -7.83 5.65
CA LEU A 74 10.21 -8.58 6.20
C LEU A 74 9.54 -9.44 5.12
N TYR A 75 9.22 -8.87 3.95
CA TYR A 75 8.50 -9.58 2.89
C TYR A 75 9.31 -10.76 2.35
N SER A 76 10.65 -10.65 2.31
CA SER A 76 11.52 -11.73 1.85
C SER A 76 11.50 -12.98 2.76
N ARG A 77 11.09 -12.85 4.02
CA ARG A 77 11.04 -13.94 5.01
C ARG A 77 9.65 -14.25 5.55
N LEU A 78 8.65 -13.40 5.25
CA LEU A 78 7.30 -13.50 5.84
C LEU A 78 6.60 -14.81 5.53
N GLU A 79 6.74 -15.33 4.29
CA GLU A 79 6.18 -16.62 3.90
C GLU A 79 6.82 -17.76 4.71
N ALA A 80 8.14 -17.76 4.89
CA ALA A 80 8.83 -18.77 5.70
C ALA A 80 8.44 -18.69 7.19
N GLU A 81 8.22 -17.47 7.72
CA GLU A 81 7.84 -17.27 9.11
C GLU A 81 6.39 -17.68 9.42
N THR A 82 5.50 -17.50 8.47
CA THR A 82 4.05 -17.70 8.69
C THR A 82 3.49 -18.95 8.03
N GLY A 83 4.21 -19.51 7.05
CA GLY A 83 3.71 -20.60 6.21
C GLY A 83 2.55 -20.20 5.28
N GLN A 84 2.32 -18.89 5.10
CA GLN A 84 1.30 -18.34 4.20
C GLN A 84 1.98 -17.71 2.99
N PRO A 85 1.65 -18.11 1.75
CA PRO A 85 2.17 -17.48 0.54
C PRO A 85 1.91 -15.98 0.52
N THR A 86 2.89 -15.20 0.08
CA THR A 86 2.78 -13.74 -0.05
C THR A 86 2.78 -13.28 -1.51
N GLY A 87 3.25 -14.14 -2.41
CA GLY A 87 3.53 -13.79 -3.79
C GLY A 87 4.67 -12.77 -3.94
N PHE A 88 5.52 -12.61 -2.91
CA PHE A 88 6.66 -11.70 -2.99
C PHE A 88 7.70 -12.22 -3.99
N ASP A 89 7.97 -11.40 -5.00
CA ASP A 89 8.87 -11.69 -6.11
C ASP A 89 9.92 -10.58 -6.21
N GLN A 90 11.15 -10.88 -5.75
CA GLN A 90 12.25 -9.91 -5.65
C GLN A 90 13.02 -9.83 -6.97
N THR A 91 12.43 -9.20 -7.97
CA THR A 91 12.99 -9.08 -9.32
C THR A 91 13.81 -7.80 -9.54
N GLY A 92 13.78 -6.88 -8.59
CA GLY A 92 14.38 -5.56 -8.72
C GLY A 92 13.47 -4.54 -9.39
N SER A 93 13.94 -3.29 -9.42
CA SER A 93 13.27 -2.19 -10.11
C SER A 93 14.23 -1.33 -10.93
N ILE A 94 13.70 -0.70 -11.98
CA ILE A 94 14.39 0.31 -12.79
C ILE A 94 13.59 1.60 -12.70
N THR A 95 14.28 2.71 -12.46
CA THR A 95 13.71 4.06 -12.62
C THR A 95 14.48 4.79 -13.69
N VAL A 96 13.78 5.29 -14.69
CA VAL A 96 14.37 6.00 -15.85
C VAL A 96 14.28 7.51 -15.68
N ALA A 97 15.16 8.22 -16.40
CA ALA A 97 15.17 9.68 -16.48
C ALA A 97 15.17 10.11 -17.94
N ARG A 98 14.28 11.04 -18.32
CA ARG A 98 14.21 11.64 -19.66
C ARG A 98 14.93 12.98 -19.74
N THR A 99 15.22 13.59 -18.59
CA THR A 99 15.86 14.91 -18.51
C THR A 99 17.08 14.85 -17.59
N GLU A 100 18.07 15.70 -17.86
CA GLU A 100 19.22 15.85 -16.97
C GLU A 100 18.80 16.27 -15.56
N GLY A 101 17.79 17.12 -15.44
CA GLY A 101 17.24 17.53 -14.13
C GLY A 101 16.70 16.33 -13.34
N ARG A 102 15.97 15.43 -14.00
CA ARG A 102 15.50 14.17 -13.39
C ARG A 102 16.67 13.27 -13.00
N MET A 103 17.65 13.14 -13.86
CA MET A 103 18.83 12.33 -13.56
C MET A 103 19.61 12.89 -12.36
N ASP A 104 19.71 14.20 -12.21
CA ASP A 104 20.35 14.83 -11.05
C ASP A 104 19.54 14.62 -9.76
N GLU A 105 18.22 14.63 -9.83
CA GLU A 105 17.35 14.24 -8.72
C GLU A 105 17.59 12.77 -8.33
N LEU A 106 17.59 11.85 -9.30
CA LEU A 106 17.85 10.42 -9.06
C LEU A 106 19.24 10.21 -8.44
N LYS A 107 20.27 10.93 -8.86
CA LYS A 107 21.62 10.86 -8.25
C LYS A 107 21.60 11.28 -6.78
N LYS A 108 20.85 12.33 -6.42
CA LYS A 108 20.71 12.79 -5.03
C LYS A 108 20.02 11.74 -4.17
N ILE A 109 18.90 11.19 -4.64
CA ILE A 109 18.16 10.15 -3.93
C ILE A 109 19.01 8.87 -3.82
N THR A 110 19.74 8.51 -4.88
CA THR A 110 20.69 7.38 -4.87
C THR A 110 21.76 7.55 -3.79
N SER A 111 22.30 8.77 -3.63
CA SER A 111 23.30 9.05 -2.61
C SER A 111 22.73 8.87 -1.20
N LEU A 112 21.51 9.33 -0.95
CA LEU A 112 20.80 9.15 0.32
C LEU A 112 20.50 7.66 0.58
N ALA A 113 20.01 6.94 -0.43
CA ALA A 113 19.70 5.51 -0.33
C ALA A 113 20.95 4.68 0.00
N ARG A 114 22.08 4.95 -0.68
CA ARG A 114 23.37 4.30 -0.39
C ARG A 114 23.86 4.58 1.03
N ALA A 115 23.74 5.82 1.48
CA ALA A 115 24.11 6.18 2.86
C ALA A 115 23.26 5.43 3.91
N SER A 116 22.04 5.01 3.56
CA SER A 116 21.16 4.18 4.36
C SER A 116 21.35 2.67 4.14
N GLY A 117 22.35 2.26 3.36
CA GLY A 117 22.68 0.85 3.10
C GLY A 117 21.79 0.15 2.07
N ILE A 118 21.10 0.90 1.22
CA ILE A 118 20.37 0.34 0.07
C ILE A 118 21.36 0.08 -1.06
N GLU A 119 21.29 -1.11 -1.63
CA GLU A 119 21.98 -1.47 -2.87
C GLU A 119 21.25 -0.82 -4.05
N ILE A 120 21.88 0.15 -4.67
CA ILE A 120 21.32 0.93 -5.77
C ILE A 120 22.45 1.43 -6.66
N GLU A 121 22.29 1.35 -7.96
CA GLU A 121 23.31 1.73 -8.93
C GLU A 121 22.74 2.49 -10.13
N PRO A 122 23.43 3.53 -10.60
CA PRO A 122 23.21 4.06 -11.94
C PRO A 122 23.59 3.01 -12.97
N ILE A 123 22.74 2.87 -13.98
CA ILE A 123 22.96 1.97 -15.11
C ILE A 123 22.91 2.74 -16.42
N THR A 124 23.54 2.23 -17.45
CA THR A 124 23.48 2.81 -18.79
C THR A 124 22.12 2.58 -19.42
N ILE A 125 21.77 3.41 -20.41
CA ILE A 125 20.52 3.26 -21.19
C ILE A 125 20.49 1.88 -21.88
N ARG A 126 21.64 1.40 -22.36
CA ARG A 126 21.75 0.05 -22.96
C ARG A 126 21.39 -1.05 -21.95
N GLU A 127 21.96 -1.00 -20.75
CA GLU A 127 21.65 -1.95 -19.69
C GLU A 127 20.18 -1.90 -19.27
N ALA A 128 19.60 -0.70 -19.16
CA ALA A 128 18.18 -0.53 -18.90
C ALA A 128 17.31 -1.19 -19.99
N GLY A 129 17.67 -1.02 -21.27
CA GLY A 129 17.00 -1.66 -22.40
C GLY A 129 17.16 -3.19 -22.41
N GLU A 130 18.33 -3.70 -22.04
CA GLU A 130 18.55 -5.15 -21.88
C GLU A 130 17.72 -5.75 -20.72
N MET A 131 17.56 -4.99 -19.62
CA MET A 131 16.75 -5.39 -18.47
C MET A 131 15.23 -5.25 -18.73
N TRP A 132 14.84 -4.37 -19.67
CA TRP A 132 13.45 -4.12 -20.03
C TRP A 132 13.27 -4.00 -21.57
N PRO A 133 13.32 -5.12 -22.32
CA PRO A 133 13.43 -5.12 -23.78
C PRO A 133 12.25 -4.49 -24.55
N LEU A 134 11.08 -4.35 -23.91
CA LEU A 134 9.89 -3.73 -24.53
C LEU A 134 9.88 -2.21 -24.39
N MET A 135 10.79 -1.65 -23.58
CA MET A 135 10.84 -0.21 -23.31
C MET A 135 11.51 0.53 -24.46
N ARG A 136 10.91 1.63 -24.90
CA ARG A 136 11.58 2.62 -25.73
C ARG A 136 12.65 3.35 -24.92
N THR A 137 13.84 3.51 -25.47
CA THR A 137 15.00 4.06 -24.76
C THR A 137 15.66 5.28 -25.42
N ASP A 138 15.24 5.63 -26.63
CA ASP A 138 15.87 6.69 -27.44
C ASP A 138 15.70 8.11 -26.89
N ASP A 139 14.77 8.29 -25.97
CA ASP A 139 14.48 9.56 -25.28
C ASP A 139 15.04 9.61 -23.84
N LEU A 140 15.79 8.62 -23.41
CA LEU A 140 16.33 8.53 -22.05
C LEU A 140 17.72 9.15 -21.95
N VAL A 141 18.03 9.78 -20.81
CA VAL A 141 19.36 10.30 -20.48
C VAL A 141 20.07 9.44 -19.43
N GLY A 142 19.34 8.56 -18.72
CA GLY A 142 19.91 7.64 -17.75
C GLY A 142 18.86 6.83 -17.01
N ALA A 143 19.34 5.93 -16.16
CA ALA A 143 18.50 5.11 -15.31
C ALA A 143 19.23 4.69 -14.03
N ILE A 144 18.48 4.23 -13.04
CA ILE A 144 18.99 3.58 -11.83
C ILE A 144 18.33 2.20 -11.67
N HIS A 145 19.07 1.28 -11.05
CA HIS A 145 18.59 -0.06 -10.74
C HIS A 145 18.70 -0.33 -9.24
N ILE A 146 17.66 -0.96 -8.68
CA ILE A 146 17.59 -1.38 -7.27
C ILE A 146 17.31 -2.88 -7.25
N PRO A 147 18.34 -3.71 -7.02
CA PRO A 147 18.22 -5.17 -7.16
C PRO A 147 17.26 -5.82 -6.15
N LYS A 148 17.13 -5.23 -4.95
CA LYS A 148 16.32 -5.79 -3.87
C LYS A 148 14.87 -5.32 -3.84
N ASP A 149 14.48 -4.45 -4.74
CA ASP A 149 13.08 -4.14 -4.96
C ASP A 149 12.33 -5.36 -5.52
N GLY A 150 11.01 -5.32 -5.43
CA GLY A 150 10.20 -6.43 -5.91
C GLY A 150 8.74 -6.04 -6.07
N GLN A 151 7.92 -7.05 -6.07
CA GLN A 151 6.47 -6.96 -6.16
C GLN A 151 5.83 -8.05 -5.31
N THR A 152 4.57 -7.88 -4.92
CA THR A 152 3.86 -8.83 -4.08
C THR A 152 2.38 -8.89 -4.45
N LEU A 153 1.67 -9.89 -3.96
CA LEU A 153 0.21 -9.91 -3.89
C LEU A 153 -0.21 -9.28 -2.55
N PRO A 154 -0.70 -8.02 -2.54
CA PRO A 154 -0.90 -7.28 -1.29
C PRO A 154 -1.90 -7.94 -0.34
N ALA A 155 -2.98 -8.52 -0.87
CA ALA A 155 -3.95 -9.25 -0.07
C ALA A 155 -3.32 -10.49 0.61
N GLU A 156 -2.51 -11.26 -0.11
CA GLU A 156 -1.84 -12.43 0.44
C GLU A 156 -0.78 -12.04 1.47
N THR A 157 -0.05 -10.96 1.23
CA THR A 157 0.90 -10.41 2.21
C THR A 157 0.20 -9.97 3.50
N ALA A 158 -0.95 -9.30 3.39
CA ALA A 158 -1.75 -8.92 4.57
C ALA A 158 -2.28 -10.15 5.32
N LYS A 159 -2.77 -11.17 4.61
CA LYS A 159 -3.21 -12.45 5.20
C LYS A 159 -2.05 -13.18 5.89
N ALA A 160 -0.84 -13.14 5.33
CA ALA A 160 0.34 -13.71 5.97
C ALA A 160 0.66 -13.01 7.31
N MET A 161 0.59 -11.68 7.35
CA MET A 161 0.74 -10.92 8.60
C MET A 161 -0.39 -11.24 9.60
N ALA A 162 -1.64 -11.31 9.14
CA ALA A 162 -2.78 -11.66 9.97
C ALA A 162 -2.63 -13.07 10.57
N LYS A 163 -2.16 -14.04 9.77
CA LYS A 163 -1.85 -15.38 10.24
C LYS A 163 -0.74 -15.35 11.30
N GLY A 164 0.37 -14.67 11.02
CA GLY A 164 1.45 -14.53 11.99
C GLY A 164 1.04 -13.85 13.28
N ALA A 165 0.12 -12.87 13.22
CA ALA A 165 -0.48 -12.24 14.39
C ALA A 165 -1.34 -13.23 15.20
N LYS A 166 -2.18 -14.04 14.54
CA LYS A 166 -2.99 -15.10 15.19
C LYS A 166 -2.09 -16.15 15.85
N ASP A 167 -1.06 -16.61 15.16
CA ASP A 167 -0.08 -17.57 15.69
C ASP A 167 0.68 -16.99 16.90
N GLY A 168 0.86 -15.64 16.95
CA GLY A 168 1.44 -14.90 18.06
C GLY A 168 0.48 -14.59 19.22
N GLY A 169 -0.81 -14.94 19.09
CA GLY A 169 -1.83 -14.81 20.14
C GLY A 169 -2.81 -13.65 19.97
N ALA A 170 -2.77 -12.90 18.87
CA ALA A 170 -3.80 -11.90 18.58
C ALA A 170 -5.13 -12.55 18.16
N SER A 171 -6.23 -11.92 18.52
CA SER A 171 -7.58 -12.29 18.05
C SER A 171 -7.99 -11.35 16.91
N ILE A 172 -8.51 -11.91 15.82
CA ILE A 172 -8.99 -11.16 14.67
C ILE A 172 -10.46 -11.50 14.44
N PHE A 173 -11.30 -10.45 14.41
CA PHE A 173 -12.73 -10.54 14.19
C PHE A 173 -13.10 -9.80 12.92
N GLU A 174 -13.71 -10.52 11.99
CA GLU A 174 -14.25 -9.99 10.72
C GLU A 174 -15.76 -9.84 10.84
N GLY A 175 -16.36 -8.92 10.10
CA GLY A 175 -17.78 -8.58 10.16
C GLY A 175 -18.14 -7.86 11.46
N VAL A 176 -17.22 -7.07 12.04
CA VAL A 176 -17.43 -6.29 13.28
C VAL A 176 -17.13 -4.82 13.00
N SER A 177 -18.17 -4.01 12.97
CA SER A 177 -18.08 -2.58 12.74
C SER A 177 -17.91 -1.80 14.04
N VAL A 178 -16.85 -1.01 14.16
CA VAL A 178 -16.70 -0.06 15.26
C VAL A 178 -17.61 1.13 15.01
N THR A 179 -18.52 1.40 15.94
CA THR A 179 -19.54 2.46 15.86
C THR A 179 -19.25 3.64 16.79
N GLY A 180 -18.25 3.50 17.68
CA GLY A 180 -17.87 4.57 18.60
C GLY A 180 -16.59 4.27 19.35
N ILE A 181 -15.90 5.33 19.80
CA ILE A 181 -14.73 5.27 20.68
C ILE A 181 -15.12 5.81 22.05
N ARG A 182 -15.06 4.93 23.05
CA ARG A 182 -15.38 5.29 24.44
C ARG A 182 -14.17 5.97 25.09
N ARG A 183 -14.40 7.10 25.73
CA ARG A 183 -13.35 7.92 26.35
C ARG A 183 -13.78 8.48 27.71
N SER A 184 -12.83 8.62 28.61
CA SER A 184 -13.01 9.30 29.90
C SER A 184 -11.68 9.95 30.30
N GLU A 185 -11.75 11.13 30.93
CA GLU A 185 -10.58 11.86 31.43
C GLU A 185 -9.48 12.08 30.38
N GLY A 186 -9.89 12.36 29.13
CA GLY A 186 -8.97 12.61 28.03
C GLY A 186 -8.21 11.39 27.50
N ALA A 187 -8.63 10.18 27.86
CA ALA A 187 -8.03 8.94 27.40
C ALA A 187 -9.07 7.95 26.86
N VAL A 188 -8.63 7.05 25.98
CA VAL A 188 -9.43 5.90 25.50
C VAL A 188 -9.79 4.99 26.67
N LYS A 189 -10.99 4.40 26.65
CA LYS A 189 -11.50 3.41 27.59
C LYS A 189 -12.11 2.19 26.94
N GLY A 190 -12.32 2.20 25.63
CA GLY A 190 -12.92 1.10 24.89
C GLY A 190 -13.46 1.53 23.55
N VAL A 191 -14.08 0.59 22.88
CA VAL A 191 -14.82 0.79 21.63
C VAL A 191 -16.24 0.26 21.76
N SER A 192 -17.19 0.91 21.10
CA SER A 192 -18.51 0.36 20.84
C SER A 192 -18.54 -0.24 19.45
N THR A 193 -19.17 -1.41 19.31
CA THR A 193 -19.33 -2.09 18.03
C THR A 193 -20.81 -2.41 17.78
N ASP A 194 -21.16 -2.79 16.59
CA ASP A 194 -22.48 -3.33 16.23
C ASP A 194 -22.83 -4.66 16.92
N GLN A 195 -21.83 -5.31 17.58
CA GLN A 195 -21.98 -6.57 18.27
C GLN A 195 -21.73 -6.50 19.79
N GLY A 196 -21.52 -5.28 20.33
CA GLY A 196 -21.30 -5.01 21.74
C GLY A 196 -20.07 -4.16 22.01
N ASP A 197 -19.89 -3.81 23.28
CA ASP A 197 -18.79 -2.98 23.74
C ASP A 197 -17.57 -3.81 24.14
N ILE A 198 -16.37 -3.31 23.89
CA ILE A 198 -15.10 -3.88 24.36
C ILE A 198 -14.34 -2.81 25.14
N GLU A 199 -13.98 -3.10 26.38
CA GLU A 199 -13.06 -2.22 27.15
C GLU A 199 -11.64 -2.38 26.63
N CYS A 200 -10.87 -1.28 26.59
CA CYS A 200 -9.46 -1.36 26.20
C CYS A 200 -8.63 -0.23 26.80
N GLU A 201 -7.32 -0.44 26.81
CA GLU A 201 -6.35 0.57 27.22
C GLU A 201 -5.89 1.44 26.04
N VAL A 202 -5.78 0.84 24.85
CA VAL A 202 -5.22 1.48 23.66
C VAL A 202 -6.08 1.15 22.43
N VAL A 203 -6.29 2.15 21.57
CA VAL A 203 -6.85 1.98 20.23
C VAL A 203 -5.83 2.40 19.19
N VAL A 204 -5.68 1.60 18.13
CA VAL A 204 -4.89 1.92 16.94
C VAL A 204 -5.84 2.00 15.74
N ASN A 205 -6.04 3.20 15.22
CA ASN A 205 -6.84 3.45 14.04
C ASN A 205 -6.02 3.13 12.76
N CYS A 206 -6.32 2.01 12.15
CA CYS A 206 -5.74 1.52 10.88
C CYS A 206 -6.82 1.46 9.77
N GLY A 207 -7.85 2.30 9.86
CA GLY A 207 -9.04 2.28 9.02
C GLY A 207 -8.84 2.74 7.56
N GLY A 208 -7.58 2.92 7.09
CA GLY A 208 -7.33 3.35 5.72
C GLY A 208 -8.08 4.65 5.37
N MET A 209 -8.91 4.63 4.34
CA MET A 209 -9.71 5.79 3.96
C MET A 209 -10.82 6.15 4.95
N TRP A 210 -11.26 5.22 5.82
CA TRP A 210 -12.23 5.48 6.91
C TRP A 210 -11.57 6.05 8.18
N SER A 211 -10.25 6.23 8.21
CA SER A 211 -9.56 6.68 9.43
C SER A 211 -10.00 8.06 9.89
N ARG A 212 -10.44 8.93 8.97
CA ARG A 212 -10.99 10.24 9.29
C ARG A 212 -12.29 10.12 10.08
N GLU A 213 -13.22 9.29 9.61
CA GLU A 213 -14.51 9.05 10.26
C GLU A 213 -14.34 8.41 11.63
N ILE A 214 -13.42 7.43 11.75
CA ILE A 214 -13.07 6.80 13.03
C ILE A 214 -12.49 7.85 14.01
N GLY A 215 -11.61 8.73 13.55
CA GLY A 215 -11.10 9.84 14.36
C GLY A 215 -12.20 10.76 14.86
N LEU A 216 -13.17 11.12 13.99
CA LEU A 216 -14.30 11.98 14.34
C LEU A 216 -15.19 11.38 15.43
N MET A 217 -15.31 10.05 15.56
CA MET A 217 -16.04 9.39 16.66
C MET A 217 -15.52 9.79 18.04
N CYS A 218 -14.28 10.24 18.14
CA CYS A 218 -13.67 10.63 19.42
C CYS A 218 -13.10 12.06 19.43
N GLY A 219 -13.38 12.86 18.40
CA GLY A 219 -12.93 14.24 18.32
C GLY A 219 -11.47 14.42 17.90
N VAL A 220 -10.86 13.38 17.30
CA VAL A 220 -9.53 13.44 16.72
C VAL A 220 -9.62 13.80 15.24
N ALA A 221 -8.87 14.80 14.81
CA ALA A 221 -8.79 15.20 13.43
C ALA A 221 -7.71 14.38 12.69
N VAL A 222 -8.12 13.49 11.78
CA VAL A 222 -7.20 12.75 10.90
C VAL A 222 -7.22 13.40 9.52
N PRO A 223 -6.18 14.18 9.15
CA PRO A 223 -6.18 14.99 7.94
C PRO A 223 -5.86 14.15 6.69
N LEU A 224 -6.77 13.29 6.30
CA LEU A 224 -6.71 12.52 5.05
C LEU A 224 -8.03 12.57 4.31
N HIS A 225 -7.97 12.24 3.04
CA HIS A 225 -9.11 12.22 2.14
C HIS A 225 -8.98 11.08 1.14
N ALA A 226 -10.12 10.52 0.72
CA ALA A 226 -10.14 9.53 -0.35
C ALA A 226 -10.13 10.21 -1.72
N ALA A 227 -9.37 9.64 -2.66
CA ALA A 227 -9.36 10.04 -4.06
C ALA A 227 -9.32 8.80 -4.95
N GLU A 228 -9.83 8.95 -6.18
CA GLU A 228 -9.76 7.90 -7.18
C GLU A 228 -8.29 7.63 -7.55
N HIS A 229 -7.95 6.37 -7.67
CA HIS A 229 -6.66 5.91 -8.17
C HIS A 229 -6.88 4.71 -9.08
N MET A 230 -6.05 4.57 -10.11
CA MET A 230 -6.37 3.62 -11.16
C MET A 230 -5.13 2.97 -11.80
N TYR A 231 -5.31 1.73 -12.24
CA TYR A 231 -4.36 1.00 -13.07
C TYR A 231 -5.09 -0.01 -13.96
N LEU A 232 -4.42 -0.49 -14.98
CA LEU A 232 -4.93 -1.58 -15.81
C LEU A 232 -3.97 -2.76 -15.87
N VAL A 233 -4.53 -3.91 -16.27
CA VAL A 233 -3.78 -5.11 -16.64
C VAL A 233 -4.06 -5.40 -18.10
N THR A 234 -3.01 -5.60 -18.89
CA THR A 234 -3.13 -5.96 -20.32
C THR A 234 -3.54 -7.41 -20.50
N ASN A 235 -3.98 -7.77 -21.69
CA ASN A 235 -3.90 -9.17 -22.09
C ASN A 235 -2.44 -9.64 -22.11
N PRO A 236 -2.17 -10.97 -22.09
CA PRO A 236 -0.82 -11.49 -22.16
C PRO A 236 -0.02 -10.95 -23.37
N MET A 237 1.13 -10.39 -23.10
CA MET A 237 2.08 -9.83 -24.08
C MET A 237 3.38 -10.63 -24.17
N GLY A 238 3.46 -11.77 -23.49
CA GLY A 238 4.68 -12.56 -23.42
C GLY A 238 5.74 -11.99 -22.47
N ILE A 239 5.33 -11.24 -21.44
CA ILE A 239 6.22 -10.67 -20.43
C ILE A 239 6.91 -11.80 -19.66
N PRO A 240 8.26 -11.82 -19.61
CA PRO A 240 8.98 -12.91 -18.95
C PRO A 240 8.84 -12.82 -17.41
N LYS A 241 8.81 -14.00 -16.78
CA LYS A 241 9.00 -14.10 -15.32
C LYS A 241 10.36 -13.51 -14.96
N GLY A 242 10.40 -12.70 -13.92
CA GLY A 242 11.65 -12.05 -13.48
C GLY A 242 11.95 -10.71 -14.15
N ILE A 243 11.06 -10.20 -15.01
CA ILE A 243 11.20 -8.80 -15.46
C ILE A 243 11.05 -7.86 -14.25
N ARG A 244 11.88 -6.85 -14.22
CA ARG A 244 11.89 -5.84 -13.15
C ARG A 244 10.66 -4.95 -13.22
N SER A 245 10.27 -4.33 -12.12
CA SER A 245 9.34 -3.23 -12.21
C SER A 245 10.02 -2.01 -12.85
N LEU A 246 9.26 -1.21 -13.60
CA LEU A 246 9.75 -0.02 -14.29
C LEU A 246 8.98 1.20 -13.81
N ARG A 247 9.69 2.28 -13.51
CA ARG A 247 9.11 3.58 -13.20
C ARG A 247 9.64 4.65 -14.15
N ASP A 248 8.73 5.43 -14.71
CA ASP A 248 9.03 6.64 -15.47
C ASP A 248 8.40 7.85 -14.74
N PRO A 249 9.14 8.48 -13.82
CA PRO A 249 8.61 9.59 -13.04
C PRO A 249 8.39 10.89 -13.84
N ASP A 250 9.00 11.04 -15.00
CA ASP A 250 8.76 12.18 -15.89
C ASP A 250 7.38 12.08 -16.56
N GLU A 251 6.92 10.86 -16.84
CA GLU A 251 5.59 10.56 -17.36
C GLU A 251 4.60 10.17 -16.25
N GLN A 252 5.05 10.11 -14.99
CA GLN A 252 4.24 9.74 -13.81
C GLN A 252 3.62 8.35 -13.89
N ILE A 253 4.24 7.39 -14.58
CA ILE A 253 3.75 6.03 -14.79
C ILE A 253 4.70 4.98 -14.24
N TYR A 254 4.12 3.80 -13.99
CA TYR A 254 4.86 2.62 -13.59
C TYR A 254 4.33 1.36 -14.25
N PHE A 255 5.19 0.36 -14.35
CA PHE A 255 4.87 -0.96 -14.90
C PHE A 255 5.44 -2.06 -14.02
N ARG A 256 4.72 -3.16 -13.93
CA ARG A 256 5.23 -4.44 -13.46
C ARG A 256 4.60 -5.58 -14.24
N ARG A 257 5.19 -6.77 -14.19
CA ARG A 257 4.42 -7.93 -14.67
C ARG A 257 3.23 -8.17 -13.76
N ASP A 258 2.12 -8.62 -14.30
CA ASP A 258 1.02 -9.08 -13.47
C ASP A 258 1.39 -10.42 -12.81
N LEU A 259 1.03 -10.59 -11.53
CA LEU A 259 1.35 -11.80 -10.78
C LEU A 259 0.28 -12.89 -10.90
N GLU A 260 -0.91 -12.52 -11.34
CA GLU A 260 -2.06 -13.40 -11.52
C GLU A 260 -2.26 -13.81 -12.98
N GLU A 261 -2.02 -12.88 -13.92
CA GLU A 261 -2.13 -13.14 -15.37
C GLU A 261 -0.73 -13.27 -15.97
N GLU A 262 -0.36 -14.52 -16.29
CA GLU A 262 0.98 -14.81 -16.83
C GLU A 262 1.21 -14.11 -18.19
N GLY A 263 2.32 -13.39 -18.28
CA GLY A 263 2.70 -12.68 -19.51
C GLY A 263 2.05 -11.32 -19.69
N ALA A 264 1.22 -10.86 -18.74
CA ALA A 264 0.59 -9.54 -18.78
C ALA A 264 1.40 -8.47 -18.04
N ILE A 265 1.12 -7.20 -18.36
CA ILE A 265 1.62 -6.01 -17.64
C ILE A 265 0.49 -5.41 -16.81
N LEU A 266 0.79 -5.12 -15.55
CA LEU A 266 0.05 -4.14 -14.78
C LEU A 266 0.71 -2.77 -14.99
N MET A 267 -0.09 -1.76 -15.38
CA MET A 267 0.35 -0.39 -15.60
C MET A 267 -0.57 0.61 -14.90
N GLY A 268 0.00 1.53 -14.17
CA GLY A 268 -0.69 2.64 -13.52
C GLY A 268 0.16 3.90 -13.48
N GLY A 269 -0.35 4.92 -12.81
CA GLY A 269 0.36 6.20 -12.72
C GLY A 269 -0.13 7.05 -11.54
N PHE A 270 0.49 8.22 -11.38
CA PHE A 270 0.13 9.22 -10.36
C PHE A 270 -0.07 10.56 -11.04
N GLU A 271 -1.30 10.90 -11.34
CA GLU A 271 -1.67 12.17 -11.94
C GLU A 271 -1.46 13.35 -10.96
N SER A 272 -1.21 14.53 -11.53
CA SER A 272 -1.01 15.77 -10.74
C SER A 272 -2.30 16.25 -10.08
N VAL A 273 -3.46 15.88 -10.60
CA VAL A 273 -4.79 16.29 -10.12
C VAL A 273 -5.65 15.05 -9.95
N ALA A 274 -5.64 14.50 -8.74
CA ALA A 274 -6.49 13.38 -8.39
C ALA A 274 -7.96 13.81 -8.26
N LYS A 275 -8.89 12.92 -8.56
CA LYS A 275 -10.32 13.14 -8.44
C LYS A 275 -10.79 12.76 -7.03
N PRO A 276 -11.26 13.73 -6.20
CA PRO A 276 -11.74 13.43 -4.86
C PRO A 276 -12.95 12.49 -4.88
N TRP A 277 -13.00 11.58 -3.92
CA TRP A 277 -14.12 10.64 -3.76
C TRP A 277 -14.53 10.53 -2.29
N GLY A 278 -15.80 10.17 -2.03
CA GLY A 278 -16.29 9.98 -0.68
C GLY A 278 -16.36 11.26 0.18
N MET A 279 -16.52 12.45 -0.45
CA MET A 279 -16.54 13.75 0.24
C MET A 279 -17.65 13.87 1.28
N ASN A 280 -18.77 13.17 1.08
CA ASN A 280 -19.94 13.17 1.97
C ASN A 280 -20.00 11.92 2.85
N GLY A 281 -18.91 11.19 2.99
CA GLY A 281 -18.79 9.89 3.64
C GLY A 281 -18.57 8.77 2.64
N ILE A 282 -17.92 7.71 3.09
CA ILE A 282 -17.70 6.49 2.32
C ILE A 282 -18.93 5.60 2.51
N PRO A 283 -19.53 5.03 1.45
CA PRO A 283 -20.66 4.10 1.59
C PRO A 283 -20.31 2.89 2.47
N ASP A 284 -21.22 2.48 3.33
CA ASP A 284 -21.00 1.39 4.29
C ASP A 284 -20.76 0.03 3.60
N ASP A 285 -21.29 -0.15 2.38
CA ASP A 285 -21.15 -1.33 1.55
C ASP A 285 -19.95 -1.30 0.60
N TYR A 286 -19.08 -0.29 0.70
CA TYR A 286 -17.86 -0.19 -0.12
C TYR A 286 -16.76 -1.13 0.39
N ILE A 287 -16.97 -2.44 0.21
CA ILE A 287 -16.05 -3.51 0.57
C ILE A 287 -15.84 -4.38 -0.67
N PHE A 288 -14.59 -4.69 -1.04
CA PHE A 288 -14.21 -5.35 -2.30
C PHE A 288 -14.85 -4.70 -3.54
N SER A 289 -15.04 -3.38 -3.49
CA SER A 289 -15.73 -2.63 -4.53
C SER A 289 -14.74 -1.84 -5.39
N LEU A 290 -15.14 -1.63 -6.64
CA LEU A 290 -14.46 -0.73 -7.57
C LEU A 290 -15.41 0.41 -7.94
N LEU A 291 -14.83 1.50 -8.40
CA LEU A 291 -15.57 2.62 -8.99
C LEU A 291 -15.81 2.36 -10.48
N GLU A 292 -16.72 3.14 -11.07
CA GLU A 292 -16.96 3.06 -12.51
C GLU A 292 -15.70 3.40 -13.30
N PRO A 293 -15.44 2.71 -14.42
CA PRO A 293 -14.29 2.98 -15.27
C PRO A 293 -14.24 4.42 -15.79
N ASP A 294 -13.20 5.16 -15.47
CA ASP A 294 -12.97 6.54 -15.95
C ASP A 294 -11.85 6.55 -17.00
N TRP A 295 -12.20 6.20 -18.24
CA TRP A 295 -11.28 6.14 -19.37
C TRP A 295 -10.73 7.51 -19.79
N GLU A 296 -11.53 8.57 -19.66
CA GLU A 296 -11.08 9.93 -19.98
C GLU A 296 -9.99 10.40 -19.00
N HIS A 297 -10.15 10.10 -17.72
CA HIS A 297 -9.13 10.41 -16.71
C HIS A 297 -7.88 9.52 -16.91
N PHE A 298 -8.05 8.23 -17.25
CA PHE A 298 -6.93 7.31 -17.47
C PHE A 298 -6.13 7.61 -18.74
N LYS A 299 -6.68 8.34 -19.68
CA LYS A 299 -6.08 8.60 -20.99
C LYS A 299 -4.66 9.19 -20.90
N VAL A 300 -4.40 10.06 -19.92
CA VAL A 300 -3.08 10.66 -19.71
C VAL A 300 -2.02 9.58 -19.44
N PHE A 301 -2.34 8.56 -18.66
CA PHE A 301 -1.43 7.45 -18.38
C PHE A 301 -1.27 6.54 -19.60
N TRP A 302 -2.36 6.26 -20.31
CA TRP A 302 -2.35 5.39 -21.47
C TRP A 302 -1.45 5.93 -22.59
N GLU A 303 -1.54 7.21 -22.90
CA GLU A 303 -0.71 7.85 -23.91
C GLU A 303 0.78 7.78 -23.53
N SER A 304 1.11 8.06 -22.27
CA SER A 304 2.46 7.95 -21.74
C SER A 304 2.96 6.50 -21.75
N ALA A 305 2.10 5.54 -21.40
CA ALA A 305 2.44 4.13 -21.37
C ALA A 305 2.73 3.56 -22.75
N VAL A 306 1.89 3.86 -23.74
CA VAL A 306 2.13 3.46 -25.16
C VAL A 306 3.39 4.13 -25.71
N ASN A 307 3.69 5.36 -25.31
CA ASN A 307 4.92 6.02 -25.69
C ASN A 307 6.15 5.31 -25.10
N ARG A 308 6.11 4.89 -23.83
CA ARG A 308 7.21 4.16 -23.16
C ARG A 308 7.30 2.71 -23.57
N VAL A 309 6.18 2.03 -23.76
CA VAL A 309 6.09 0.61 -24.13
C VAL A 309 5.16 0.48 -25.35
N PRO A 310 5.68 0.72 -26.57
CA PRO A 310 4.84 0.77 -27.79
C PRO A 310 4.00 -0.47 -28.06
N ALA A 311 4.46 -1.65 -27.64
CA ALA A 311 3.73 -2.89 -27.77
C ALA A 311 2.39 -2.91 -27.01
N MET A 312 2.18 -2.05 -26.04
CA MET A 312 0.91 -1.94 -25.30
C MET A 312 -0.25 -1.51 -26.21
N LYS A 313 0.02 -0.76 -27.28
CA LYS A 313 -1.01 -0.29 -28.19
C LYS A 313 -1.89 -1.44 -28.72
N ASP A 314 -1.29 -2.61 -28.96
CA ASP A 314 -1.94 -3.76 -29.59
C ASP A 314 -2.25 -4.88 -28.57
N ALA A 315 -1.88 -4.72 -27.31
CA ALA A 315 -2.04 -5.77 -26.29
C ALA A 315 -3.49 -6.02 -25.90
N GLY A 316 -4.35 -5.00 -26.00
CA GLY A 316 -5.68 -5.03 -25.39
C GLY A 316 -5.65 -4.95 -23.87
N ILE A 317 -6.81 -4.78 -23.26
CA ILE A 317 -6.97 -4.60 -21.82
C ILE A 317 -7.76 -5.78 -21.27
N ASN A 318 -7.19 -6.48 -20.29
CA ASN A 318 -7.82 -7.57 -19.57
C ASN A 318 -8.69 -7.05 -18.43
N ARG A 319 -8.10 -6.19 -17.56
CA ARG A 319 -8.78 -5.64 -16.38
C ARG A 319 -8.44 -4.16 -16.22
N PHE A 320 -9.41 -3.38 -15.78
CA PHE A 320 -9.22 -1.97 -15.42
C PHE A 320 -9.75 -1.75 -14.00
N TYR A 321 -8.88 -1.30 -13.13
CA TYR A 321 -9.18 -1.03 -11.73
C TYR A 321 -9.26 0.48 -11.53
N VAL A 322 -10.42 0.96 -11.09
CA VAL A 322 -10.62 2.31 -10.57
C VAL A 322 -11.12 2.16 -9.15
N SER A 323 -10.44 2.71 -8.19
CA SER A 323 -10.74 2.53 -6.78
C SER A 323 -10.37 3.76 -5.97
N ALA A 324 -10.87 3.84 -4.75
CA ALA A 324 -10.55 4.92 -3.84
C ALA A 324 -9.40 4.54 -2.91
N GLU A 325 -8.46 5.45 -2.74
CA GLU A 325 -7.35 5.34 -1.79
C GLU A 325 -7.25 6.60 -0.93
N SER A 326 -6.58 6.49 0.23
CA SER A 326 -6.42 7.61 1.15
C SER A 326 -5.15 8.42 0.88
N PHE A 327 -5.29 9.73 0.80
CA PHE A 327 -4.19 10.67 0.62
C PHE A 327 -4.20 11.75 1.71
N THR A 328 -3.01 12.20 2.09
CA THR A 328 -2.79 13.31 3.02
C THR A 328 -2.36 14.56 2.26
N PRO A 329 -2.68 15.77 2.75
CA PRO A 329 -2.36 17.02 2.03
C PRO A 329 -0.87 17.28 1.82
N ASP A 330 -0.02 16.72 2.69
CA ASP A 330 1.43 16.88 2.68
C ASP A 330 2.19 15.65 2.14
N ASN A 331 1.45 14.66 1.65
CA ASN A 331 1.99 13.38 1.18
C ASN A 331 2.85 12.65 2.24
N ARG A 332 2.48 12.79 3.54
CA ARG A 332 3.16 12.14 4.67
C ARG A 332 2.25 11.15 5.36
N TYR A 333 2.85 10.08 5.89
CA TYR A 333 2.14 9.11 6.73
C TYR A 333 1.72 9.75 8.05
N ILE A 334 0.56 9.37 8.55
CA ILE A 334 0.10 9.72 9.89
C ILE A 334 0.38 8.49 10.77
N LEU A 335 1.47 8.55 11.53
CA LEU A 335 1.91 7.44 12.38
C LEU A 335 2.23 7.97 13.77
N GLY A 336 1.41 7.62 14.77
CA GLY A 336 1.67 8.00 16.17
C GLY A 336 0.42 8.21 16.99
N GLU A 337 0.62 8.64 18.25
CA GLU A 337 -0.45 8.99 19.16
C GLU A 337 -1.05 10.35 18.79
N ALA A 338 -2.38 10.42 18.75
CA ALA A 338 -3.10 11.66 18.48
C ALA A 338 -2.98 12.64 19.67
N PRO A 339 -2.62 13.90 19.42
CA PRO A 339 -2.45 14.86 20.53
C PRO A 339 -3.75 15.18 21.28
N GLU A 340 -4.90 14.96 20.68
CA GLU A 340 -6.22 15.26 21.26
C GLU A 340 -6.72 14.20 22.23
N LEU A 341 -6.24 12.95 22.11
CA LEU A 341 -6.77 11.83 22.89
C LEU A 341 -5.67 10.83 23.26
N LYS A 342 -5.36 10.75 24.54
CA LYS A 342 -4.35 9.81 25.06
C LYS A 342 -4.72 8.35 24.75
N ASN A 343 -3.71 7.56 24.37
CA ASN A 343 -3.82 6.14 23.99
C ASN A 343 -4.63 5.89 22.73
N PHE A 344 -4.91 6.91 21.93
CA PHE A 344 -5.47 6.77 20.58
C PHE A 344 -4.36 7.00 19.56
N PHE A 345 -3.97 5.95 18.87
CA PHE A 345 -2.93 5.98 17.85
C PHE A 345 -3.57 5.96 16.46
N VAL A 346 -2.91 6.58 15.50
CA VAL A 346 -3.28 6.55 14.08
C VAL A 346 -2.14 5.94 13.29
N ALA A 347 -2.47 5.04 12.38
CA ALA A 347 -1.58 4.47 11.38
C ALA A 347 -2.32 4.46 10.03
N ALA A 348 -2.26 5.58 9.31
CA ALA A 348 -3.05 5.82 8.11
C ALA A 348 -2.37 6.82 7.15
N GLY A 349 -3.01 7.08 6.00
CA GLY A 349 -2.54 8.07 5.04
C GLY A 349 -1.25 7.65 4.37
N LEU A 350 -1.14 6.39 3.90
CA LEU A 350 0.09 5.88 3.29
C LEU A 350 0.28 6.36 1.84
N ASN A 351 -0.70 7.06 1.25
CA ASN A 351 -0.57 7.72 -0.05
C ASN A 351 -0.14 6.77 -1.17
N SER A 352 -0.80 5.62 -1.28
CA SER A 352 -0.51 4.59 -2.30
C SER A 352 0.95 4.08 -2.27
N THR A 353 1.53 3.95 -1.06
CA THR A 353 2.94 3.58 -0.90
C THR A 353 3.08 2.25 -0.18
#